data_b07d32e9f146c72237361f322f2544d7
#
_entry.id   b07d32e9f146c72237361f322f2544d7
#
_cell.length_a   1.000
_cell.length_b   1.000
_cell.length_c   1.000
_cell.angle_alpha   90.00
_cell.angle_beta   90.00
_cell.angle_gamma   90.00
#
_symmetry.space_group_name_H-M   'P 1'
#
loop_
_entity.id
_entity.type
_entity.pdbx_description
1 polymer ?
#
loop_
_entity_poly.entity_id
_entity_poly.type
_entity_poly.pdbx_seq_one_letter_code
_entity_poly.pdbx_strand_id
1 'polypeptide(L)'
;KDSEIYSTIKFSLSILFGSDDLQWEMVKDHFPNRVIYNSETLEHQKILKIAYNPLFDNSNLIQSIMFVVEDITEIEKLEKEVEEQRKNSMKNIQILQELALNKKEDLSEFFSTTNKMTMDSIFIAKKIRSQVESSEKVSDLPILFRQLHTIKGNARVYGLSYISSSAHQIETILSKFITDNYNENLGYKKNHDYEGTNSLVQELYALQGQVSQYINSAKEVFSLEFKEDLKFKSQLHE
;
A
#
# COMPACT_ATOMS: atom_id res chain seq x y z
N LYS A 1 -14.09 12.25 26.33
CA LYS A 1 -12.80 11.86 25.69
C LYS A 1 -12.11 13.01 24.95
N ASP A 2 -12.70 14.18 24.98
CA ASP A 2 -12.17 15.42 24.39
C ASP A 2 -11.21 16.15 25.34
N SER A 3 -10.66 15.44 26.31
CA SER A 3 -9.99 16.08 27.44
C SER A 3 -8.60 16.63 27.08
N GLU A 4 -7.88 16.02 26.15
CA GLU A 4 -6.50 16.43 25.83
C GLU A 4 -6.48 17.69 24.96
N ILE A 5 -7.27 17.74 23.90
CA ILE A 5 -7.40 18.93 23.02
C ILE A 5 -7.96 20.10 23.83
N TYR A 6 -9.03 19.85 24.62
CA TYR A 6 -9.64 20.87 25.47
C TYR A 6 -8.65 21.38 26.52
N SER A 7 -7.91 20.51 27.19
CA SER A 7 -6.92 20.90 28.18
C SER A 7 -5.76 21.69 27.57
N THR A 8 -5.29 21.31 26.40
CA THR A 8 -4.25 22.02 25.66
C THR A 8 -4.71 23.43 25.26
N ILE A 9 -5.89 23.55 24.66
CA ILE A 9 -6.45 24.85 24.29
C ILE A 9 -6.67 25.71 25.54
N LYS A 10 -7.28 25.17 26.59
CA LYS A 10 -7.55 25.90 27.82
C LYS A 10 -6.26 26.40 28.47
N PHE A 11 -5.24 25.58 28.57
CA PHE A 11 -3.95 25.96 29.13
C PHE A 11 -3.29 27.05 28.29
N SER A 12 -3.21 26.91 26.98
CA SER A 12 -2.63 27.91 26.08
C SER A 12 -3.38 29.23 26.14
N LEU A 13 -4.71 29.22 26.18
CA LEU A 13 -5.54 30.40 26.36
C LEU A 13 -5.28 31.11 27.70
N SER A 14 -5.10 30.36 28.79
CA SER A 14 -4.87 30.95 30.11
C SER A 14 -3.57 31.73 30.22
N ILE A 15 -2.60 31.44 29.39
CA ILE A 15 -1.30 32.13 29.36
C ILE A 15 -1.36 33.39 28.46
N LEU A 16 -2.25 33.39 27.45
CA LEU A 16 -2.28 34.41 26.41
C LEU A 16 -3.13 35.65 26.75
N PHE A 17 -4.16 35.53 27.59
CA PHE A 17 -4.97 36.69 27.95
C PHE A 17 -4.19 37.73 28.73
N GLY A 18 -4.14 38.96 28.21
CA GLY A 18 -3.34 40.05 28.75
C GLY A 18 -1.86 40.00 28.37
N SER A 19 -1.47 39.11 27.47
CA SER A 19 -0.14 39.07 26.89
C SER A 19 -0.05 39.89 25.59
N ASP A 20 1.16 40.16 25.14
CA ASP A 20 1.44 40.93 23.93
C ASP A 20 1.57 40.04 22.67
N ASP A 21 1.79 40.64 21.53
CA ASP A 21 1.99 39.99 20.24
C ASP A 21 3.21 39.03 20.24
N LEU A 22 4.27 39.35 20.96
CA LEU A 22 5.46 38.51 21.02
C LEU A 22 5.15 37.17 21.69
N GLN A 23 4.39 37.21 22.79
CA GLN A 23 3.98 35.98 23.48
C GLN A 23 3.02 35.16 22.62
N TRP A 24 2.14 35.79 21.84
CA TRP A 24 1.32 35.13 20.84
C TRP A 24 2.16 34.37 19.84
N GLU A 25 3.14 35.02 19.22
CA GLU A 25 4.03 34.40 18.22
C GLU A 25 4.79 33.18 18.79
N MET A 26 5.15 33.18 20.08
CA MET A 26 5.83 32.06 20.73
C MET A 26 4.90 30.85 20.98
N VAL A 27 3.60 31.08 21.15
CA VAL A 27 2.65 30.04 21.61
C VAL A 27 1.74 29.55 20.50
N LYS A 28 1.50 30.34 19.44
CA LYS A 28 0.52 30.04 18.38
C LYS A 28 0.68 28.66 17.76
N ASP A 29 1.91 28.19 17.59
CA ASP A 29 2.21 26.88 16.97
C ASP A 29 1.87 25.68 17.87
N HIS A 30 1.57 25.92 19.16
CA HIS A 30 1.14 24.88 20.10
C HIS A 30 -0.37 24.63 20.04
N PHE A 31 -1.12 25.51 19.37
CA PHE A 31 -2.55 25.28 19.18
C PHE A 31 -2.83 24.20 18.13
N PRO A 32 -3.76 23.28 18.39
CA PRO A 32 -4.14 22.29 17.40
C PRO A 32 -4.87 22.97 16.23
N ASN A 33 -4.22 23.02 15.09
CA ASN A 33 -4.78 23.61 13.86
C ASN A 33 -5.63 22.64 13.06
N ARG A 34 -5.57 21.34 13.38
CA ARG A 34 -6.33 20.25 12.75
C ARG A 34 -6.83 19.28 13.80
N VAL A 35 -8.13 19.05 13.80
CA VAL A 35 -8.81 18.19 14.76
C VAL A 35 -9.71 17.19 14.04
N ILE A 36 -9.65 15.93 14.45
CA ILE A 36 -10.56 14.90 14.00
C ILE A 36 -11.69 14.81 15.00
N TYR A 37 -12.90 15.16 14.56
CA TYR A 37 -14.09 15.16 15.39
C TYR A 37 -14.95 13.93 15.10
N ASN A 38 -15.13 13.10 16.13
CA ASN A 38 -16.02 11.95 16.12
C ASN A 38 -17.27 12.31 16.94
N SER A 39 -18.38 12.49 16.27
CA SER A 39 -19.67 12.67 16.94
C SER A 39 -20.33 11.32 17.21
N GLU A 40 -20.88 11.14 18.40
CA GLU A 40 -21.71 9.95 18.73
C GLU A 40 -23.01 9.90 17.91
N THR A 41 -23.42 11.04 17.35
CA THR A 41 -24.67 11.19 16.58
C THR A 41 -24.49 11.26 15.07
N LEU A 42 -23.25 11.40 14.59
CA LEU A 42 -22.93 11.47 13.15
C LEU A 42 -22.26 10.16 12.73
N GLU A 43 -22.78 9.51 11.71
CA GLU A 43 -22.21 8.29 11.12
C GLU A 43 -20.81 8.50 10.52
N HIS A 44 -20.37 9.77 10.39
CA HIS A 44 -19.13 10.13 9.72
C HIS A 44 -18.23 11.01 10.57
N GLN A 45 -16.97 10.66 10.57
CA GLN A 45 -15.88 11.45 11.14
C GLN A 45 -15.71 12.76 10.36
N LYS A 46 -15.58 13.89 11.08
CA LYS A 46 -15.27 15.20 10.49
C LYS A 46 -13.84 15.61 10.76
N ILE A 47 -13.23 16.25 9.79
CA ILE A 47 -11.92 16.86 9.90
C ILE A 47 -12.12 18.38 9.92
N LEU A 48 -11.74 18.99 11.04
CA LEU A 48 -11.90 20.41 11.27
C LEU A 48 -10.53 21.09 11.27
N LYS A 49 -10.42 22.16 10.47
CA LYS A 49 -9.30 23.09 10.54
C LYS A 49 -9.67 24.26 11.42
N ILE A 50 -8.79 24.60 12.36
CA ILE A 50 -9.03 25.69 13.32
C ILE A 50 -7.94 26.73 13.11
N ALA A 51 -8.35 27.96 12.89
CA ALA A 51 -7.48 29.13 12.91
C ALA A 51 -7.80 29.99 14.14
N TYR A 52 -6.76 30.53 14.75
CA TYR A 52 -6.82 31.32 15.98
C TYR A 52 -6.31 32.73 15.65
N ASN A 53 -7.14 33.75 15.88
CA ASN A 53 -6.80 35.13 15.57
C ASN A 53 -6.91 35.97 16.84
N PRO A 54 -5.79 36.48 17.39
CA PRO A 54 -5.83 37.33 18.57
C PRO A 54 -6.42 38.69 18.22
N LEU A 55 -7.21 39.23 19.13
CA LEU A 55 -7.74 40.59 19.06
C LEU A 55 -7.15 41.38 20.24
N PHE A 56 -6.48 42.48 19.91
CA PHE A 56 -5.74 43.31 20.86
C PHE A 56 -6.58 44.49 21.34
N ASP A 57 -6.37 44.91 22.57
CA ASP A 57 -6.92 46.14 23.14
C ASP A 57 -6.08 47.39 22.76
N ASN A 58 -6.48 48.55 23.26
CA ASN A 58 -5.76 49.83 23.02
C ASN A 58 -4.34 49.82 23.62
N SER A 59 -4.02 48.93 24.53
CA SER A 59 -2.71 48.76 25.16
C SER A 59 -1.84 47.70 24.44
N ASN A 60 -2.30 47.20 23.29
CA ASN A 60 -1.68 46.11 22.52
C ASN A 60 -1.55 44.78 23.28
N LEU A 61 -2.52 44.54 24.17
CA LEU A 61 -2.63 43.27 24.90
C LEU A 61 -3.79 42.46 24.37
N ILE A 62 -3.64 41.12 24.34
CA ILE A 62 -4.69 40.20 23.85
C ILE A 62 -5.90 40.25 24.77
N GLN A 63 -6.98 40.83 24.26
CA GLN A 63 -8.26 40.92 24.91
C GLN A 63 -9.14 39.69 24.64
N SER A 64 -9.10 39.18 23.43
CA SER A 64 -9.86 38.01 22.99
C SER A 64 -9.18 37.28 21.88
N ILE A 65 -9.58 36.03 21.63
CA ILE A 65 -9.10 35.22 20.50
C ILE A 65 -10.31 34.74 19.70
N MET A 66 -10.34 35.08 18.44
CA MET A 66 -11.37 34.63 17.51
C MET A 66 -10.99 33.26 16.94
N PHE A 67 -11.90 32.30 17.03
CA PHE A 67 -11.76 30.99 16.43
C PHE A 67 -12.49 30.94 15.09
N VAL A 68 -11.78 30.55 14.05
CA VAL A 68 -12.40 30.21 12.76
C VAL A 68 -12.28 28.71 12.59
N VAL A 69 -13.42 28.03 12.51
CA VAL A 69 -13.49 26.56 12.36
C VAL A 69 -14.07 26.26 10.99
N GLU A 70 -13.33 25.52 10.20
CA GLU A 70 -13.70 25.09 8.86
C GLU A 70 -13.78 23.57 8.79
N ASP A 71 -14.86 23.04 8.24
CA ASP A 71 -14.98 21.61 7.94
C ASP A 71 -14.26 21.33 6.61
N ILE A 72 -13.10 20.69 6.70
CA ILE A 72 -12.26 20.36 5.55
C ILE A 72 -12.35 18.88 5.14
N THR A 73 -13.35 18.15 5.64
CA THR A 73 -13.49 16.71 5.41
C THR A 73 -13.52 16.36 3.92
N GLU A 74 -14.33 17.08 3.15
CA GLU A 74 -14.48 16.84 1.71
C GLU A 74 -13.23 17.27 0.93
N ILE A 75 -12.59 18.35 1.36
CA ILE A 75 -11.35 18.86 0.75
C ILE A 75 -10.23 17.81 0.92
N GLU A 76 -9.99 17.33 2.13
CA GLU A 76 -8.96 16.27 2.36
C GLU A 76 -9.26 14.97 1.61
N LYS A 77 -10.54 14.60 1.49
CA LYS A 77 -10.94 13.44 0.71
C LYS A 77 -10.62 13.61 -0.77
N LEU A 78 -10.98 14.75 -1.34
CA LEU A 78 -10.70 15.06 -2.75
C LEU A 78 -9.20 15.16 -3.03
N GLU A 79 -8.43 15.79 -2.14
CA GLU A 79 -6.97 15.86 -2.26
C GLU A 79 -6.34 14.47 -2.27
N LYS A 80 -6.81 13.57 -1.41
CA LYS A 80 -6.36 12.19 -1.37
C LYS A 80 -6.71 11.43 -2.65
N GLU A 81 -7.93 11.58 -3.16
CA GLU A 81 -8.37 10.97 -4.41
C GLU A 81 -7.54 11.47 -5.60
N VAL A 82 -7.27 12.76 -5.69
CA VAL A 82 -6.42 13.36 -6.73
C VAL A 82 -5.00 12.82 -6.66
N GLU A 83 -4.41 12.72 -5.47
CA GLU A 83 -3.06 12.18 -5.31
C GLU A 83 -2.99 10.68 -5.68
N GLU A 84 -4.00 9.89 -5.34
CA GLU A 84 -4.10 8.49 -5.76
C GLU A 84 -4.24 8.37 -7.29
N GLN A 85 -5.06 9.19 -7.92
CA GLN A 85 -5.18 9.23 -9.39
C GLN A 85 -3.87 9.64 -10.05
N ARG A 86 -3.16 10.63 -9.48
CA ARG A 86 -1.85 11.05 -9.97
C ARG A 86 -0.83 9.92 -9.92
N LYS A 87 -0.75 9.21 -8.80
CA LYS A 87 0.15 8.04 -8.64
C LYS A 87 -0.17 6.93 -9.65
N ASN A 88 -1.45 6.62 -9.84
CA ASN A 88 -1.90 5.61 -10.80
C ASN A 88 -1.56 6.02 -12.25
N SER A 89 -1.75 7.29 -12.60
CA SER A 89 -1.41 7.81 -13.92
C SER A 89 0.10 7.74 -14.18
N MET A 90 0.92 8.13 -13.20
CA MET A 90 2.38 8.02 -13.31
C MET A 90 2.84 6.57 -13.47
N LYS A 91 2.24 5.64 -12.72
CA LYS A 91 2.51 4.21 -12.85
C LYS A 91 2.17 3.70 -14.26
N ASN A 92 1.02 4.09 -14.81
CA ASN A 92 0.62 3.70 -16.16
C ASN A 92 1.58 4.25 -17.22
N ILE A 93 1.98 5.52 -17.11
CA ILE A 93 2.98 6.12 -18.02
C ILE A 93 4.30 5.34 -17.96
N GLN A 94 4.78 4.98 -16.78
CA GLN A 94 5.99 4.19 -16.62
C GLN A 94 5.86 2.80 -17.29
N ILE A 95 4.74 2.10 -17.08
CA ILE A 95 4.47 0.82 -17.74
C ILE A 95 4.51 0.97 -19.26
N LEU A 96 3.87 2.01 -19.81
CA LEU A 96 3.88 2.26 -21.25
C LEU A 96 5.29 2.53 -21.79
N GLN A 97 6.11 3.30 -21.05
CA GLN A 97 7.51 3.55 -21.40
C GLN A 97 8.34 2.27 -21.40
N GLU A 98 8.20 1.44 -20.37
CA GLU A 98 8.90 0.16 -20.27
C GLU A 98 8.50 -0.79 -21.41
N LEU A 99 7.22 -0.85 -21.76
CA LEU A 99 6.75 -1.65 -22.90
C LEU A 99 7.29 -1.15 -24.24
N ALA A 100 7.33 0.16 -24.44
CA ALA A 100 7.79 0.76 -25.70
C ALA A 100 9.28 0.51 -26.01
N LEU A 101 10.07 0.14 -25.01
CA LEU A 101 11.49 -0.20 -25.17
C LEU A 101 11.73 -1.64 -25.67
N ASN A 102 10.70 -2.46 -25.76
CA ASN A 102 10.79 -3.88 -26.06
C ASN A 102 10.07 -4.22 -27.39
N LYS A 103 10.45 -5.36 -27.97
CA LYS A 103 9.75 -5.88 -29.14
C LYS A 103 8.47 -6.62 -28.74
N LYS A 104 7.45 -6.49 -29.59
CA LYS A 104 6.13 -7.10 -29.40
C LYS A 104 6.21 -8.62 -29.18
N GLU A 105 7.01 -9.29 -30.01
CA GLU A 105 7.17 -10.75 -30.03
C GLU A 105 7.77 -11.25 -28.71
N ASP A 106 8.83 -10.58 -28.25
CA ASP A 106 9.54 -10.92 -27.01
C ASP A 106 8.65 -10.72 -25.78
N LEU A 107 7.87 -9.63 -25.76
CA LEU A 107 6.90 -9.37 -24.70
C LEU A 107 5.76 -10.38 -24.67
N SER A 108 5.29 -10.81 -25.84
CA SER A 108 4.21 -11.81 -25.92
C SER A 108 4.63 -13.14 -25.30
N GLU A 109 5.84 -13.62 -25.60
CA GLU A 109 6.40 -14.84 -25.03
C GLU A 109 6.65 -14.68 -23.53
N PHE A 110 7.24 -13.55 -23.11
CA PHE A 110 7.49 -13.24 -21.72
C PHE A 110 6.20 -13.25 -20.90
N PHE A 111 5.16 -12.55 -21.35
CA PHE A 111 3.90 -12.46 -20.59
C PHE A 111 3.17 -13.79 -20.53
N SER A 112 3.15 -14.58 -21.62
CA SER A 112 2.56 -15.93 -21.62
C SER A 112 3.23 -16.82 -20.57
N THR A 113 4.55 -16.85 -20.58
CA THR A 113 5.34 -17.66 -19.64
C THR A 113 5.21 -17.16 -18.21
N THR A 114 5.33 -15.85 -17.99
CA THR A 114 5.26 -15.25 -16.65
C THR A 114 3.88 -15.41 -16.02
N ASN A 115 2.81 -15.23 -16.80
CA ASN A 115 1.45 -15.43 -16.33
C ASN A 115 1.23 -16.88 -15.85
N LYS A 116 1.68 -17.87 -16.64
CA LYS A 116 1.62 -19.29 -16.25
C LYS A 116 2.42 -19.54 -14.97
N MET A 117 3.67 -19.10 -14.91
CA MET A 117 4.52 -19.30 -13.73
C MET A 117 3.95 -18.65 -12.48
N THR A 118 3.32 -17.48 -12.60
CA THR A 118 2.68 -16.80 -11.46
C THR A 118 1.48 -17.58 -10.96
N MET A 119 0.65 -18.13 -11.85
CA MET A 119 -0.48 -18.98 -11.48
C MET A 119 -0.02 -20.29 -10.81
N ASP A 120 0.99 -20.94 -11.37
CA ASP A 120 1.60 -22.14 -10.76
C ASP A 120 2.16 -21.81 -9.36
N SER A 121 2.78 -20.64 -9.21
CA SER A 121 3.31 -20.15 -7.91
C SER A 121 2.21 -19.94 -6.88
N ILE A 122 1.06 -19.39 -7.27
CA ILE A 122 -0.11 -19.23 -6.39
C ILE A 122 -0.63 -20.60 -5.95
N PHE A 123 -0.74 -21.56 -6.87
CA PHE A 123 -1.18 -22.90 -6.55
C PHE A 123 -0.24 -23.58 -5.55
N ILE A 124 1.08 -23.51 -5.79
CA ILE A 124 2.10 -24.03 -4.88
C ILE A 124 2.03 -23.36 -3.51
N ALA A 125 1.88 -22.04 -3.44
CA ALA A 125 1.80 -21.33 -2.17
C ALA A 125 0.54 -21.71 -1.36
N LYS A 126 -0.61 -21.90 -2.01
CA LYS A 126 -1.82 -22.43 -1.38
C LYS A 126 -1.63 -23.86 -0.84
N LYS A 127 -0.95 -24.71 -1.59
CA LYS A 127 -0.61 -26.06 -1.14
C LYS A 127 0.33 -26.03 0.06
N ILE A 128 1.36 -25.18 0.04
CA ILE A 128 2.26 -24.97 1.19
C ILE A 128 1.47 -24.54 2.41
N ARG A 129 0.54 -23.58 2.26
CA ARG A 129 -0.32 -23.13 3.36
C ARG A 129 -1.12 -24.27 3.96
N SER A 130 -1.77 -25.09 3.14
CA SER A 130 -2.52 -26.28 3.60
C SER A 130 -1.62 -27.30 4.33
N GLN A 131 -0.40 -27.53 3.84
CA GLN A 131 0.58 -28.40 4.48
C GLN A 131 1.05 -27.89 5.83
N VAL A 132 1.23 -26.56 5.95
CA VAL A 132 1.55 -25.90 7.24
C VAL A 132 0.41 -26.04 8.23
N GLU A 133 -0.84 -25.83 7.80
CA GLU A 133 -2.04 -26.03 8.62
C GLU A 133 -2.17 -27.46 9.14
N SER A 134 -1.92 -28.47 8.31
CA SER A 134 -1.98 -29.88 8.67
C SER A 134 -0.72 -30.42 9.35
N SER A 135 0.29 -29.59 9.55
CA SER A 135 1.61 -29.97 10.06
C SER A 135 2.32 -31.05 9.23
N GLU A 136 2.04 -31.05 7.93
CA GLU A 136 2.71 -31.93 6.97
C GLU A 136 4.06 -31.42 6.52
N LYS A 137 4.87 -32.28 5.93
CA LYS A 137 6.17 -31.87 5.39
C LYS A 137 5.99 -31.01 4.15
N VAL A 138 6.55 -29.80 4.16
CA VAL A 138 6.55 -28.87 3.03
C VAL A 138 7.70 -29.20 2.09
N SER A 139 7.41 -29.64 0.86
CA SER A 139 8.42 -30.05 -0.13
C SER A 139 8.59 -29.05 -1.29
N ASP A 140 7.63 -28.17 -1.52
CA ASP A 140 7.53 -27.40 -2.76
C ASP A 140 8.17 -26.00 -2.68
N LEU A 141 8.74 -25.62 -1.52
CA LEU A 141 9.42 -24.33 -1.31
C LEU A 141 10.54 -24.04 -2.33
N PRO A 142 11.43 -25.00 -2.66
CA PRO A 142 12.49 -24.75 -3.65
C PRO A 142 11.93 -24.52 -5.06
N ILE A 143 10.81 -25.14 -5.40
CA ILE A 143 10.16 -24.96 -6.70
C ILE A 143 9.60 -23.54 -6.78
N LEU A 144 8.89 -23.09 -5.76
CA LEU A 144 8.34 -21.74 -5.69
C LEU A 144 9.44 -20.68 -5.77
N PHE A 145 10.52 -20.85 -5.01
CA PHE A 145 11.65 -19.92 -5.03
C PHE A 145 12.27 -19.81 -6.43
N ARG A 146 12.49 -20.93 -7.11
CA ARG A 146 13.05 -20.95 -8.46
C ARG A 146 12.14 -20.28 -9.49
N GLN A 147 10.82 -20.47 -9.39
CA GLN A 147 9.85 -19.78 -10.26
C GLN A 147 9.92 -18.26 -10.07
N LEU A 148 9.90 -17.79 -8.83
CA LEU A 148 10.01 -16.36 -8.53
C LEU A 148 11.32 -15.76 -8.99
N HIS A 149 12.44 -16.47 -8.78
CA HIS A 149 13.74 -16.06 -9.27
C HIS A 149 13.79 -15.91 -10.78
N THR A 150 13.16 -16.85 -11.50
CA THR A 150 13.05 -16.80 -12.96
C THR A 150 12.18 -15.62 -13.42
N ILE A 151 11.02 -15.41 -12.79
CA ILE A 151 10.15 -14.25 -13.09
C ILE A 151 10.92 -12.95 -12.88
N LYS A 152 11.60 -12.79 -11.74
CA LYS A 152 12.41 -11.61 -11.42
C LYS A 152 13.51 -11.37 -12.46
N GLY A 153 14.27 -12.43 -12.78
CA GLY A 153 15.37 -12.35 -13.74
C GLY A 153 14.89 -11.92 -15.12
N ASN A 154 13.87 -12.58 -15.64
CA ASN A 154 13.30 -12.26 -16.95
C ASN A 154 12.69 -10.86 -16.98
N ALA A 155 11.95 -10.46 -15.96
CA ALA A 155 11.39 -9.11 -15.87
C ALA A 155 12.49 -8.02 -15.88
N ARG A 156 13.66 -8.28 -15.28
CA ARG A 156 14.82 -7.37 -15.33
C ARG A 156 15.40 -7.24 -16.73
N VAL A 157 15.48 -8.34 -17.46
CA VAL A 157 15.99 -8.33 -18.85
C VAL A 157 15.15 -7.42 -19.74
N TYR A 158 13.83 -7.43 -19.54
CA TYR A 158 12.88 -6.60 -20.29
C TYR A 158 12.66 -5.21 -19.65
N GLY A 159 13.32 -4.89 -18.54
CA GLY A 159 13.17 -3.61 -17.86
C GLY A 159 11.80 -3.39 -17.22
N LEU A 160 11.03 -4.47 -16.94
CA LEU A 160 9.69 -4.41 -16.36
C LEU A 160 9.78 -4.30 -14.84
N SER A 161 9.96 -3.07 -14.35
CA SER A 161 10.39 -2.76 -12.99
C SER A 161 9.41 -3.20 -11.91
N TYR A 162 8.10 -3.02 -12.11
CA TYR A 162 7.10 -3.41 -11.12
C TYR A 162 7.02 -4.93 -10.94
N ILE A 163 7.06 -5.71 -12.03
CA ILE A 163 7.07 -7.18 -11.95
C ILE A 163 8.35 -7.65 -11.26
N SER A 164 9.50 -7.10 -11.63
CA SER A 164 10.79 -7.46 -11.03
C SER A 164 10.84 -7.14 -9.53
N SER A 165 10.36 -5.96 -9.14
CA SER A 165 10.35 -5.51 -7.74
C SER A 165 9.41 -6.37 -6.88
N SER A 166 8.21 -6.67 -7.37
CA SER A 166 7.28 -7.56 -6.63
C SER A 166 7.81 -8.98 -6.51
N ALA A 167 8.36 -9.54 -7.58
CA ALA A 167 8.97 -10.87 -7.50
C ALA A 167 10.14 -10.91 -6.50
N HIS A 168 10.94 -9.84 -6.43
CA HIS A 168 12.01 -9.71 -5.45
C HIS A 168 11.48 -9.61 -4.01
N GLN A 169 10.42 -8.85 -3.78
CA GLN A 169 9.78 -8.75 -2.47
C GLN A 169 9.28 -10.11 -1.99
N ILE A 170 8.63 -10.87 -2.88
CA ILE A 170 8.13 -12.21 -2.57
C ILE A 170 9.27 -13.18 -2.28
N GLU A 171 10.38 -13.13 -3.06
CA GLU A 171 11.57 -13.92 -2.76
C GLU A 171 12.13 -13.62 -1.37
N THR A 172 12.11 -12.34 -0.94
CA THR A 172 12.59 -11.94 0.38
C THR A 172 11.71 -12.51 1.49
N ILE A 173 10.37 -12.44 1.32
CA ILE A 173 9.40 -13.03 2.24
C ILE A 173 9.62 -14.54 2.34
N LEU A 174 9.75 -15.21 1.19
CA LEU A 174 9.95 -16.66 1.11
C LEU A 174 11.28 -17.09 1.73
N SER A 175 12.36 -16.33 1.49
CA SER A 175 13.67 -16.59 2.10
C SER A 175 13.61 -16.50 3.62
N LYS A 176 12.92 -15.47 4.15
CA LYS A 176 12.69 -15.33 5.59
C LYS A 176 11.87 -16.51 6.13
N PHE A 177 10.77 -16.84 5.46
CA PHE A 177 9.93 -17.98 5.82
C PHE A 177 10.74 -19.28 5.87
N ILE A 178 11.60 -19.54 4.88
CA ILE A 178 12.47 -20.73 4.84
C ILE A 178 13.45 -20.71 6.03
N THR A 179 14.12 -19.57 6.27
CA THR A 179 15.10 -19.45 7.35
C THR A 179 14.49 -19.66 8.72
N ASP A 180 13.31 -19.11 8.97
CA ASP A 180 12.66 -19.14 10.27
C ASP A 180 11.99 -20.49 10.57
N ASN A 181 11.51 -21.19 9.54
CA ASN A 181 10.63 -22.34 9.69
C ASN A 181 11.15 -23.65 9.11
N TYR A 182 12.21 -23.62 8.29
CA TYR A 182 12.72 -24.82 7.62
C TYR A 182 14.05 -25.27 8.20
N ASN A 183 14.14 -26.57 8.56
CA ASN A 183 15.38 -27.22 8.94
C ASN A 183 15.62 -28.40 8.00
N GLU A 184 16.75 -28.43 7.29
CA GLU A 184 17.07 -29.44 6.28
C GLU A 184 17.03 -30.88 6.83
N ASN A 185 17.35 -31.08 8.12
CA ASN A 185 17.39 -32.42 8.75
C ASN A 185 16.05 -32.86 9.36
N LEU A 186 15.19 -31.92 9.75
CA LEU A 186 13.94 -32.19 10.47
C LEU A 186 12.69 -31.81 9.67
N GLY A 187 12.83 -31.19 8.49
CA GLY A 187 11.73 -30.62 7.75
C GLY A 187 11.19 -29.34 8.41
N TYR A 188 9.90 -29.09 8.26
CA TYR A 188 9.25 -27.93 8.81
C TYR A 188 9.24 -27.93 10.34
N LYS A 189 9.75 -26.86 10.98
CA LYS A 189 9.61 -26.67 12.43
C LYS A 189 8.17 -26.30 12.77
N LYS A 190 7.64 -26.89 13.82
CA LYS A 190 6.25 -26.78 14.29
C LYS A 190 5.87 -25.40 14.87
N ASN A 191 6.51 -24.32 14.43
CA ASN A 191 6.05 -22.97 14.75
C ASN A 191 5.09 -22.54 13.65
N HIS A 192 3.81 -22.51 13.99
CA HIS A 192 2.70 -22.16 13.09
C HIS A 192 2.83 -20.72 12.58
N ASP A 193 3.71 -20.49 11.58
CA ASP A 193 3.76 -19.22 10.87
C ASP A 193 2.71 -19.18 9.75
N TYR A 194 1.45 -19.28 10.20
CA TYR A 194 0.28 -19.15 9.35
C TYR A 194 0.19 -17.74 8.73
N GLU A 195 0.61 -16.71 9.46
CA GLU A 195 0.63 -15.32 8.96
C GLU A 195 1.60 -15.15 7.80
N GLY A 196 2.79 -15.74 7.86
CA GLY A 196 3.77 -15.72 6.79
C GLY A 196 3.27 -16.37 5.50
N THR A 197 2.55 -17.50 5.59
CA THR A 197 1.97 -18.15 4.41
C THR A 197 0.81 -17.38 3.80
N ASN A 198 -0.01 -16.71 4.62
CA ASN A 198 -1.08 -15.85 4.14
C ASN A 198 -0.52 -14.62 3.42
N SER A 199 0.50 -13.96 4.00
CA SER A 199 1.20 -12.86 3.38
C SER A 199 1.78 -13.25 2.03
N LEU A 200 2.43 -14.43 1.94
CA LEU A 200 2.98 -14.98 0.69
C LEU A 200 1.92 -15.14 -0.40
N VAL A 201 0.77 -15.70 -0.06
CA VAL A 201 -0.34 -15.86 -1.02
C VAL A 201 -0.89 -14.52 -1.48
N GLN A 202 -1.05 -13.55 -0.57
CA GLN A 202 -1.53 -12.20 -0.92
C GLN A 202 -0.57 -11.48 -1.87
N GLU A 203 0.73 -11.53 -1.60
CA GLU A 203 1.75 -10.91 -2.46
C GLU A 203 1.82 -11.55 -3.84
N LEU A 204 1.61 -12.86 -3.95
CA LEU A 204 1.52 -13.55 -5.24
C LEU A 204 0.29 -13.11 -6.05
N TYR A 205 -0.85 -12.86 -5.41
CA TYR A 205 -2.00 -12.27 -6.08
C TYR A 205 -1.74 -10.82 -6.52
N ALA A 206 -1.00 -10.05 -5.73
CA ALA A 206 -0.58 -8.69 -6.12
C ALA A 206 0.34 -8.74 -7.35
N LEU A 207 1.31 -9.66 -7.40
CA LEU A 207 2.15 -9.90 -8.58
C LEU A 207 1.31 -10.29 -9.80
N GLN A 208 0.33 -11.19 -9.65
CA GLN A 208 -0.60 -11.56 -10.71
C GLN A 208 -1.35 -10.33 -11.25
N GLY A 209 -1.84 -9.47 -10.35
CA GLY A 209 -2.50 -8.22 -10.73
C GLY A 209 -1.59 -7.30 -11.54
N GLN A 210 -0.31 -7.19 -11.17
CA GLN A 210 0.66 -6.40 -11.92
C GLN A 210 0.96 -6.99 -13.29
N VAL A 211 1.18 -8.31 -13.38
CA VAL A 211 1.35 -9.00 -14.66
C VAL A 211 0.16 -8.75 -15.57
N SER A 212 -1.06 -8.85 -15.04
CA SER A 212 -2.30 -8.58 -15.78
C SER A 212 -2.39 -7.12 -16.25
N GLN A 213 -1.94 -6.16 -15.43
CA GLN A 213 -1.89 -4.75 -15.81
C GLN A 213 -0.95 -4.52 -16.99
N TYR A 214 0.26 -5.09 -16.96
CA TYR A 214 1.20 -5.00 -18.09
C TYR A 214 0.64 -5.66 -19.36
N ILE A 215 0.00 -6.83 -19.24
CA ILE A 215 -0.63 -7.52 -20.36
C ILE A 215 -1.72 -6.64 -21.00
N ASN A 216 -2.58 -6.01 -20.20
CA ASN A 216 -3.63 -5.14 -20.70
C ASN A 216 -3.06 -3.90 -21.39
N SER A 217 -2.07 -3.24 -20.78
CA SER A 217 -1.38 -2.11 -21.40
C SER A 217 -0.66 -2.51 -22.71
N ALA A 218 -0.06 -3.70 -22.77
CA ALA A 218 0.57 -4.21 -23.98
C ALA A 218 -0.47 -4.53 -25.08
N LYS A 219 -1.66 -5.03 -24.73
CA LYS A 219 -2.76 -5.22 -25.67
C LYS A 219 -3.18 -3.90 -26.32
N GLU A 220 -3.29 -2.83 -25.51
CA GLU A 220 -3.65 -1.50 -26.00
C GLU A 220 -2.57 -0.91 -26.94
N VAL A 221 -1.29 -0.97 -26.53
CA VAL A 221 -0.18 -0.37 -27.27
C VAL A 221 0.12 -1.11 -28.57
N PHE A 222 0.14 -2.45 -28.53
CA PHE A 222 0.60 -3.28 -29.65
C PHE A 222 -0.53 -3.98 -30.40
N SER A 223 -1.79 -3.77 -30.03
CA SER A 223 -2.95 -4.55 -30.54
C SER A 223 -2.68 -6.06 -30.46
N LEU A 224 -2.12 -6.50 -29.32
CA LEU A 224 -1.77 -7.90 -29.08
C LEU A 224 -3.02 -8.71 -28.75
N GLU A 225 -3.30 -9.76 -29.54
CA GLU A 225 -4.18 -10.85 -29.14
C GLU A 225 -3.31 -11.88 -28.35
N PHE A 226 -3.39 -11.86 -27.05
CA PHE A 226 -2.84 -12.96 -26.23
C PHE A 226 -3.85 -14.13 -26.31
N LYS A 227 -3.36 -15.33 -26.62
CA LYS A 227 -4.15 -16.54 -26.48
C LYS A 227 -4.48 -16.70 -24.98
N GLU A 228 -5.68 -16.33 -24.61
CA GLU A 228 -6.22 -16.70 -23.29
C GLU A 228 -6.36 -18.21 -23.27
N ASP A 229 -5.58 -18.90 -22.44
CA ASP A 229 -5.85 -20.29 -22.10
C ASP A 229 -7.17 -20.34 -21.32
N LEU A 230 -8.26 -20.57 -22.06
CA LEU A 230 -9.65 -20.66 -21.57
C LEU A 230 -9.85 -21.73 -20.50
N LYS A 231 -8.86 -22.56 -20.22
CA LYS A 231 -8.92 -23.64 -19.21
C LYS A 231 -8.86 -23.16 -17.76
N PHE A 232 -8.44 -21.94 -17.47
CA PHE A 232 -8.23 -21.51 -16.08
C PHE A 232 -9.41 -20.74 -15.46
N LYS A 233 -10.39 -20.29 -16.25
CA LYS A 233 -11.58 -19.61 -15.70
C LYS A 233 -12.49 -20.53 -14.86
N SER A 234 -12.43 -21.85 -15.06
CA SER A 234 -13.26 -22.80 -14.32
C SER A 234 -12.70 -23.22 -12.95
N GLN A 235 -11.40 -22.97 -12.69
CA GLN A 235 -10.77 -23.38 -11.43
C GLN A 235 -10.69 -22.27 -10.36
N LEU A 236 -11.12 -21.06 -10.67
CA LEU A 236 -11.16 -19.93 -9.74
C LEU A 236 -12.49 -19.79 -9.00
N HIS A 237 -13.50 -20.61 -9.33
CA HIS A 237 -14.84 -20.59 -8.72
C HIS A 237 -15.16 -21.85 -7.88
N GLU A 238 -14.21 -22.73 -7.66
CA GLU A 238 -14.24 -23.81 -6.66
C GLU A 238 -13.23 -23.51 -5.54
#